data_bbf07522d08ebfc3595c0918cb336ec9
#
_entry.id   bbf07522d08ebfc3595c0918cb336ec9
#
_cell.length_a   1.000
_cell.length_b   1.000
_cell.length_c   1.000
_cell.angle_alpha   90.00
_cell.angle_beta   90.00
_cell.angle_gamma   90.00
#
_symmetry.space_group_name_H-M   'P 1'
#
loop_
_entity.id
_entity.type
_entity.pdbx_description
1 polymer ?
#
loop_
_entity_poly.entity_id
_entity_poly.type
_entity_poly.pdbx_seq_one_letter_code
_entity_poly.pdbx_strand_id
1 'polypeptide(L)'
;SKELARQYKKLGVTLMTSTKVEEIDDSGDKVKVTVSPADGGDSQTLETDKVMQAIGFVPRVEGYGLADIGVELTDRGAIAIDGRGRTSVDGVYAVGDVTAKLMLAHTAEAMGIVAAETIAGAETMEVEYDFIPRATYCQPQIASMGYTEEQAKEKGYDVTVAKFPFSANGKAAGLGESTGFVKVIADKEFHEIVGAHLVGPDVTELLPVLTLAQRWDLTADEVARNVFAHPTLGESVKEAVHGIAGHMINL
;
A
#
# COMPACT_ATOMS: atom_id res chain seq x y z
N SER A 1 6.78 -2.49 8.53
CA SER A 1 6.68 -3.84 9.15
C SER A 1 7.13 -3.87 10.60
N LYS A 2 8.35 -3.37 10.94
CA LYS A 2 8.91 -3.47 12.31
C LYS A 2 8.01 -2.83 13.38
N GLU A 3 7.40 -1.67 13.10
CA GLU A 3 6.52 -0.98 14.06
C GLU A 3 5.25 -1.79 14.32
N LEU A 4 4.62 -2.34 13.28
CA LEU A 4 3.44 -3.19 13.43
C LEU A 4 3.75 -4.46 14.23
N ALA A 5 4.86 -5.12 13.94
CA ALA A 5 5.30 -6.31 14.67
C ALA A 5 5.50 -6.00 16.17
N ARG A 6 6.06 -4.82 16.50
CA ARG A 6 6.22 -4.36 17.89
C ARG A 6 4.86 -4.20 18.61
N GLN A 7 3.87 -3.63 17.92
CA GLN A 7 2.53 -3.43 18.49
C GLN A 7 1.79 -4.76 18.65
N TYR A 8 1.83 -5.64 17.66
CA TYR A 8 1.19 -6.96 17.76
C TYR A 8 1.79 -7.83 18.87
N LYS A 9 3.11 -7.76 19.08
CA LYS A 9 3.75 -8.42 20.24
C LYS A 9 3.21 -7.91 21.57
N LYS A 10 2.93 -6.60 21.69
CA LYS A 10 2.31 -6.04 22.92
C LYS A 10 0.88 -6.55 23.13
N LEU A 11 0.16 -6.85 22.05
CA LEU A 11 -1.18 -7.45 22.09
C LEU A 11 -1.19 -8.96 22.34
N GLY A 12 0.00 -9.57 22.49
CA GLY A 12 0.13 -11.02 22.70
C GLY A 12 0.02 -11.85 21.41
N VAL A 13 0.05 -11.21 20.23
CA VAL A 13 0.03 -11.92 18.94
C VAL A 13 1.41 -12.49 18.65
N THR A 14 1.47 -13.79 18.38
CA THR A 14 2.69 -14.45 17.89
C THR A 14 2.78 -14.29 16.39
N LEU A 15 3.86 -13.67 15.91
CA LEU A 15 4.15 -13.48 14.49
C LEU A 15 5.22 -14.48 14.05
N MET A 16 4.93 -15.23 13.01
CA MET A 16 5.83 -16.19 12.39
C MET A 16 6.07 -15.77 10.93
N THR A 17 7.07 -14.91 10.73
CA THR A 17 7.49 -14.48 9.38
C THR A 17 8.38 -15.54 8.75
N SER A 18 8.50 -15.53 7.41
CA SER A 18 9.29 -16.51 6.65
C SER A 18 8.91 -17.96 7.02
N THR A 19 7.62 -18.22 7.19
CA THR A 19 7.07 -19.51 7.63
C THR A 19 6.04 -19.99 6.62
N LYS A 20 6.12 -21.24 6.23
CA LYS A 20 5.15 -21.94 5.36
C LYS A 20 4.16 -22.71 6.20
N VAL A 21 2.91 -22.76 5.76
CA VAL A 21 1.93 -23.73 6.22
C VAL A 21 2.05 -24.97 5.32
N GLU A 22 2.40 -26.10 5.90
CA GLU A 22 2.58 -27.36 5.17
C GLU A 22 1.27 -28.17 5.12
N GLU A 23 0.53 -28.17 6.24
CA GLU A 23 -0.69 -28.96 6.37
C GLU A 23 -1.66 -28.32 7.36
N ILE A 24 -2.95 -28.49 7.11
CA ILE A 24 -4.04 -28.16 8.02
C ILE A 24 -4.89 -29.40 8.20
N ASP A 25 -4.96 -29.95 9.42
CA ASP A 25 -5.81 -31.08 9.80
C ASP A 25 -6.93 -30.60 10.72
N ASP A 26 -8.16 -30.62 10.23
CA ASP A 26 -9.39 -30.20 10.91
C ASP A 26 -10.30 -31.43 11.27
N SER A 27 -9.76 -32.65 11.26
CA SER A 27 -10.49 -33.88 11.52
C SER A 27 -10.86 -34.12 13.00
N GLY A 28 -10.26 -33.35 13.92
CA GLY A 28 -10.46 -33.45 15.36
C GLY A 28 -11.21 -32.26 15.98
N ASP A 29 -11.27 -32.26 17.31
CA ASP A 29 -11.89 -31.16 18.09
C ASP A 29 -11.12 -29.82 17.95
N LYS A 30 -9.83 -29.90 17.66
CA LYS A 30 -8.94 -28.76 17.42
C LYS A 30 -8.34 -28.88 16.02
N VAL A 31 -8.10 -27.74 15.40
CA VAL A 31 -7.37 -27.70 14.13
C VAL A 31 -5.87 -27.73 14.42
N LYS A 32 -5.17 -28.64 13.74
CA LYS A 32 -3.71 -28.74 13.79
C LYS A 32 -3.12 -28.14 12.53
N VAL A 33 -2.20 -27.20 12.72
CA VAL A 33 -1.52 -26.51 11.62
C VAL A 33 -0.04 -26.84 11.70
N THR A 34 0.46 -27.57 10.72
CA THR A 34 1.89 -27.87 10.60
C THR A 34 2.56 -26.78 9.80
N VAL A 35 3.58 -26.16 10.39
CA VAL A 35 4.34 -25.05 9.81
C VAL A 35 5.84 -25.36 9.80
N SER A 36 6.56 -24.82 8.83
CA SER A 36 8.02 -24.92 8.72
C SER A 36 8.66 -23.58 8.30
N PRO A 37 9.94 -23.33 8.61
CA PRO A 37 10.67 -22.21 8.04
C PRO A 37 10.71 -22.26 6.51
N ALA A 38 10.58 -21.11 5.85
CA ALA A 38 10.53 -21.02 4.37
C ALA A 38 11.86 -21.42 3.71
N ASP A 39 12.97 -21.27 4.43
CA ASP A 39 14.35 -21.59 4.03
C ASP A 39 14.79 -23.00 4.44
N GLY A 40 13.87 -23.79 4.98
CA GLY A 40 14.11 -25.17 5.46
C GLY A 40 14.35 -25.23 6.96
N GLY A 41 14.10 -26.41 7.54
CA GLY A 41 14.24 -26.68 8.96
C GLY A 41 13.12 -27.56 9.49
N ASP A 42 13.12 -27.80 10.79
CA ASP A 42 12.15 -28.68 11.44
C ASP A 42 10.74 -28.06 11.43
N SER A 43 9.76 -28.91 11.14
CA SER A 43 8.36 -28.54 11.24
C SER A 43 7.88 -28.54 12.69
N GLN A 44 6.92 -27.69 12.99
CA GLN A 44 6.19 -27.66 14.26
C GLN A 44 4.69 -27.70 14.01
N THR A 45 3.94 -28.29 14.93
CA THR A 45 2.48 -28.33 14.87
C THR A 45 1.90 -27.38 15.92
N LEU A 46 1.00 -26.50 15.47
CA LEU A 46 0.23 -25.59 16.29
C LEU A 46 -1.20 -26.13 16.43
N GLU A 47 -1.77 -26.05 17.63
CA GLU A 47 -3.19 -26.34 17.85
C GLU A 47 -3.98 -25.04 18.02
N THR A 48 -5.14 -24.96 17.37
CA THR A 48 -6.01 -23.78 17.42
C THR A 48 -7.49 -24.17 17.29
N ASP A 49 -8.38 -23.27 17.67
CA ASP A 49 -9.83 -23.46 17.51
C ASP A 49 -10.30 -23.19 16.08
N LYS A 50 -9.66 -22.23 15.40
CA LYS A 50 -10.02 -21.80 14.05
C LYS A 50 -8.79 -21.39 13.26
N VAL A 51 -8.85 -21.57 11.95
CA VAL A 51 -7.87 -21.05 10.98
C VAL A 51 -8.57 -20.10 10.03
N MET A 52 -8.01 -18.92 9.83
CA MET A 52 -8.45 -17.97 8.81
C MET A 52 -7.38 -17.87 7.72
N GLN A 53 -7.78 -18.12 6.49
CA GLN A 53 -6.92 -17.99 5.33
C GLN A 53 -7.05 -16.57 4.76
N ALA A 54 -5.91 -15.88 4.61
CA ALA A 54 -5.82 -14.53 4.03
C ALA A 54 -4.53 -14.39 3.19
N ILE A 55 -4.26 -15.35 2.30
CA ILE A 55 -3.00 -15.49 1.55
C ILE A 55 -3.00 -14.80 0.19
N GLY A 56 -4.03 -14.00 -0.11
CA GLY A 56 -4.16 -13.24 -1.36
C GLY A 56 -5.24 -13.78 -2.29
N PHE A 57 -5.24 -13.26 -3.51
CA PHE A 57 -6.24 -13.55 -4.54
C PHE A 57 -5.57 -13.98 -5.84
N VAL A 58 -6.33 -14.69 -6.66
CA VAL A 58 -5.96 -15.01 -8.05
C VAL A 58 -7.00 -14.41 -9.00
N PRO A 59 -6.60 -13.95 -10.20
CA PRO A 59 -7.56 -13.50 -11.21
C PRO A 59 -8.53 -14.61 -11.59
N ARG A 60 -9.81 -14.30 -11.65
CA ARG A 60 -10.81 -15.23 -12.17
C ARG A 60 -11.06 -14.93 -13.64
N VAL A 61 -10.50 -15.74 -14.52
CA VAL A 61 -10.54 -15.56 -15.98
C VAL A 61 -11.26 -16.67 -16.73
N GLU A 62 -11.77 -17.67 -16.01
CA GLU A 62 -12.45 -18.83 -16.59
C GLU A 62 -13.96 -18.64 -16.68
N GLY A 63 -14.59 -19.27 -17.66
CA GLY A 63 -16.06 -19.32 -17.81
C GLY A 63 -16.68 -18.12 -18.54
N TYR A 64 -15.86 -17.24 -19.15
CA TYR A 64 -16.35 -16.03 -19.86
C TYR A 64 -16.14 -16.12 -21.39
N GLY A 65 -15.58 -17.21 -21.90
CA GLY A 65 -15.27 -17.34 -23.33
C GLY A 65 -14.07 -16.50 -23.78
N LEU A 66 -13.18 -16.08 -22.89
CA LEU A 66 -12.03 -15.23 -23.24
C LEU A 66 -11.09 -15.89 -24.26
N ALA A 67 -10.84 -17.20 -24.12
CA ALA A 67 -10.03 -17.97 -25.05
C ALA A 67 -10.69 -18.06 -26.43
N ASP A 68 -12.02 -18.14 -26.48
CA ASP A 68 -12.79 -18.26 -27.73
C ASP A 68 -12.69 -17.01 -28.61
N ILE A 69 -12.51 -15.84 -27.99
CA ILE A 69 -12.33 -14.57 -28.69
C ILE A 69 -10.86 -14.15 -28.82
N GLY A 70 -9.91 -14.94 -28.28
CA GLY A 70 -8.48 -14.72 -28.45
C GLY A 70 -7.88 -13.68 -27.48
N VAL A 71 -8.48 -13.46 -26.29
CA VAL A 71 -7.88 -12.61 -25.26
C VAL A 71 -6.65 -13.27 -24.67
N GLU A 72 -5.52 -12.59 -24.71
CA GLU A 72 -4.25 -13.07 -24.16
C GLU A 72 -4.21 -12.95 -22.64
N LEU A 73 -3.63 -13.95 -22.00
CA LEU A 73 -3.34 -13.96 -20.57
C LEU A 73 -1.84 -13.80 -20.35
N THR A 74 -1.49 -13.21 -19.19
CA THR A 74 -0.10 -13.16 -18.70
C THR A 74 0.35 -14.54 -18.22
N ASP A 75 1.65 -14.73 -18.00
CA ASP A 75 2.21 -15.98 -17.41
C ASP A 75 1.62 -16.33 -16.03
N ARG A 76 1.01 -15.35 -15.36
CA ARG A 76 0.33 -15.50 -14.06
C ARG A 76 -1.17 -15.73 -14.18
N GLY A 77 -1.69 -15.95 -15.40
CA GLY A 77 -3.10 -16.20 -15.67
C GLY A 77 -4.03 -14.99 -15.55
N ALA A 78 -3.50 -13.77 -15.56
CA ALA A 78 -4.29 -12.55 -15.57
C ALA A 78 -4.52 -12.07 -17.02
N ILE A 79 -5.56 -11.28 -17.27
CA ILE A 79 -5.78 -10.68 -18.59
C ILE A 79 -4.65 -9.66 -18.87
N ALA A 80 -3.95 -9.84 -19.98
CA ALA A 80 -2.93 -8.91 -20.44
C ALA A 80 -3.57 -7.61 -20.95
N ILE A 81 -3.07 -6.46 -20.49
CA ILE A 81 -3.55 -5.13 -20.87
C ILE A 81 -2.40 -4.16 -21.12
N ASP A 82 -2.66 -3.13 -21.93
CA ASP A 82 -1.82 -1.94 -22.04
C ASP A 82 -2.11 -0.92 -20.90
N GLY A 83 -1.47 0.25 -20.94
CA GLY A 83 -1.66 1.33 -19.94
C GLY A 83 -3.07 1.93 -19.91
N ARG A 84 -3.89 1.66 -20.93
CA ARG A 84 -5.26 2.15 -21.10
C ARG A 84 -6.34 1.08 -20.92
N GLY A 85 -5.95 -0.10 -20.44
CA GLY A 85 -6.86 -1.21 -20.18
C GLY A 85 -7.27 -2.00 -21.42
N ARG A 86 -6.64 -1.76 -22.60
CA ARG A 86 -6.93 -2.52 -23.83
C ARG A 86 -6.35 -3.91 -23.73
N THR A 87 -7.12 -4.90 -24.13
CA THR A 87 -6.63 -6.28 -24.28
C THR A 87 -5.99 -6.51 -25.66
N SER A 88 -5.58 -7.75 -25.94
CA SER A 88 -5.12 -8.17 -27.27
C SER A 88 -6.21 -8.16 -28.34
N VAL A 89 -7.49 -8.04 -27.95
CA VAL A 89 -8.65 -8.05 -28.86
C VAL A 89 -9.22 -6.64 -28.97
N ASP A 90 -9.34 -6.15 -30.20
CA ASP A 90 -9.89 -4.81 -30.48
C ASP A 90 -11.32 -4.66 -29.91
N GLY A 91 -11.58 -3.52 -29.26
CA GLY A 91 -12.85 -3.22 -28.60
C GLY A 91 -13.08 -3.95 -27.27
N VAL A 92 -12.14 -4.78 -26.80
CA VAL A 92 -12.24 -5.49 -25.52
C VAL A 92 -11.25 -4.88 -24.51
N TYR A 93 -11.78 -4.48 -23.36
CA TYR A 93 -11.02 -3.86 -22.28
C TYR A 93 -11.12 -4.72 -21.00
N ALA A 94 -10.10 -4.67 -20.16
CA ALA A 94 -10.12 -5.32 -18.85
C ALA A 94 -9.58 -4.36 -17.77
N VAL A 95 -10.27 -4.31 -16.63
CA VAL A 95 -9.92 -3.46 -15.49
C VAL A 95 -10.07 -4.23 -14.18
N GLY A 96 -9.38 -3.79 -13.14
CA GLY A 96 -9.46 -4.36 -11.80
C GLY A 96 -8.71 -5.69 -11.65
N ASP A 97 -9.18 -6.53 -10.73
CA ASP A 97 -8.49 -7.72 -10.23
C ASP A 97 -8.16 -8.75 -11.30
N VAL A 98 -8.95 -8.85 -12.36
CA VAL A 98 -8.71 -9.77 -13.48
C VAL A 98 -7.39 -9.49 -14.22
N THR A 99 -6.86 -8.27 -14.08
CA THR A 99 -5.59 -7.85 -14.68
C THR A 99 -4.37 -8.13 -13.82
N ALA A 100 -4.57 -8.46 -12.54
CA ALA A 100 -3.53 -8.65 -11.52
C ALA A 100 -2.48 -7.52 -11.42
N LYS A 101 -2.80 -6.31 -11.89
CA LYS A 101 -1.89 -5.15 -11.78
C LYS A 101 -1.75 -4.72 -10.32
N LEU A 102 -2.87 -4.35 -9.69
CA LEU A 102 -2.96 -4.04 -8.27
C LEU A 102 -4.40 -4.29 -7.83
N MET A 103 -4.62 -5.35 -7.05
CA MET A 103 -5.96 -5.84 -6.68
C MET A 103 -6.56 -5.01 -5.53
N LEU A 104 -6.93 -3.75 -5.83
CA LEU A 104 -7.54 -2.80 -4.90
C LEU A 104 -8.74 -2.13 -5.60
N ALA A 105 -9.83 -1.92 -4.85
CA ALA A 105 -11.08 -1.35 -5.39
C ALA A 105 -10.84 0.02 -6.06
N HIS A 106 -10.14 0.93 -5.38
CA HIS A 106 -9.84 2.26 -5.92
C HIS A 106 -8.89 2.24 -7.14
N THR A 107 -8.04 1.21 -7.26
CA THR A 107 -7.26 0.99 -8.48
C THR A 107 -8.16 0.57 -9.63
N ALA A 108 -9.11 -0.33 -9.39
CA ALA A 108 -10.09 -0.77 -10.38
C ALA A 108 -10.97 0.40 -10.87
N GLU A 109 -11.39 1.29 -9.96
CA GLU A 109 -12.13 2.51 -10.28
C GLU A 109 -11.30 3.43 -11.19
N ALA A 110 -10.05 3.71 -10.84
CA ALA A 110 -9.15 4.53 -11.67
C ALA A 110 -8.93 3.91 -13.05
N MET A 111 -8.70 2.60 -13.12
CA MET A 111 -8.59 1.87 -14.40
C MET A 111 -9.87 1.96 -15.21
N GLY A 112 -11.03 1.88 -14.57
CA GLY A 112 -12.35 2.03 -15.21
C GLY A 112 -12.54 3.40 -15.86
N ILE A 113 -12.13 4.47 -15.18
CA ILE A 113 -12.14 5.84 -15.71
C ILE A 113 -11.26 5.94 -16.95
N VAL A 114 -10.00 5.47 -16.86
CA VAL A 114 -9.05 5.50 -17.99
C VAL A 114 -9.59 4.71 -19.19
N ALA A 115 -10.17 3.54 -18.97
CA ALA A 115 -10.75 2.74 -20.03
C ALA A 115 -11.96 3.44 -20.67
N ALA A 116 -12.87 4.01 -19.87
CA ALA A 116 -14.05 4.72 -20.36
C ALA A 116 -13.69 5.96 -21.18
N GLU A 117 -12.74 6.77 -20.71
CA GLU A 117 -12.22 7.95 -21.42
C GLU A 117 -11.52 7.54 -22.72
N THR A 118 -10.75 6.44 -22.70
CA THR A 118 -10.11 5.90 -23.90
C THR A 118 -11.15 5.46 -24.94
N ILE A 119 -12.21 4.76 -24.54
CA ILE A 119 -13.32 4.34 -25.41
C ILE A 119 -14.03 5.55 -26.02
N ALA A 120 -14.22 6.60 -25.22
CA ALA A 120 -14.85 7.85 -25.66
C ALA A 120 -13.95 8.73 -26.54
N GLY A 121 -12.66 8.40 -26.69
CA GLY A 121 -11.69 9.23 -27.40
C GLY A 121 -11.34 10.53 -26.67
N ALA A 122 -11.58 10.59 -25.35
CA ALA A 122 -11.22 11.72 -24.50
C ALA A 122 -9.72 11.67 -24.11
N GLU A 123 -9.19 12.82 -23.67
CA GLU A 123 -7.91 12.85 -22.97
C GLU A 123 -8.00 12.05 -21.67
N THR A 124 -6.96 11.27 -21.39
CA THR A 124 -6.89 10.48 -20.16
C THR A 124 -5.45 10.36 -19.68
N MET A 125 -5.29 10.18 -18.37
CA MET A 125 -4.01 9.95 -17.74
C MET A 125 -3.94 8.50 -17.28
N GLU A 126 -2.94 7.75 -17.76
CA GLU A 126 -2.73 6.36 -17.36
C GLU A 126 -2.51 6.21 -15.85
N VAL A 127 -2.85 5.04 -15.31
CA VAL A 127 -2.69 4.73 -13.89
C VAL A 127 -1.22 4.51 -13.57
N GLU A 128 -0.68 5.30 -12.67
CA GLU A 128 0.68 5.14 -12.12
C GLU A 128 0.66 4.20 -10.92
N TYR A 129 0.77 2.91 -11.17
CA TYR A 129 0.63 1.85 -10.14
C TYR A 129 1.59 1.97 -8.96
N ASP A 130 2.78 2.56 -9.16
CA ASP A 130 3.76 2.77 -8.08
C ASP A 130 3.24 3.76 -7.03
N PHE A 131 2.43 4.74 -7.44
CA PHE A 131 1.92 5.82 -6.58
C PHE A 131 0.47 5.63 -6.12
N ILE A 132 -0.17 4.52 -6.49
CA ILE A 132 -1.50 4.17 -5.94
C ILE A 132 -1.39 4.03 -4.42
N PRO A 133 -2.30 4.68 -3.65
CA PRO A 133 -2.32 4.53 -2.20
C PRO A 133 -2.62 3.09 -1.79
N ARG A 134 -1.86 2.60 -0.81
CA ARG A 134 -2.06 1.29 -0.18
C ARG A 134 -2.44 1.49 1.27
N ALA A 135 -3.58 0.96 1.66
CA ALA A 135 -4.11 1.04 3.02
C ALA A 135 -4.24 -0.36 3.62
N THR A 136 -3.81 -0.50 4.87
CA THR A 136 -4.03 -1.71 5.68
C THR A 136 -4.78 -1.31 6.94
N TYR A 137 -6.03 -1.75 7.02
CA TYR A 137 -6.99 -1.40 8.09
C TYR A 137 -6.79 -2.30 9.32
N CYS A 138 -5.61 -2.24 9.90
CA CYS A 138 -5.26 -2.88 11.16
C CYS A 138 -5.10 -1.83 12.28
N GLN A 139 -4.72 -2.25 13.49
CA GLN A 139 -4.47 -1.32 14.59
C GLN A 139 -3.03 -1.51 15.10
N PRO A 140 -2.18 -0.48 14.97
CA PRO A 140 -2.38 0.80 14.25
C PRO A 140 -2.52 0.61 12.75
N GLN A 141 -3.23 1.53 12.06
CA GLN A 141 -3.35 1.51 10.61
C GLN A 141 -2.00 1.71 9.92
N ILE A 142 -1.90 1.21 8.68
CA ILE A 142 -0.76 1.48 7.80
C ILE A 142 -1.27 2.08 6.50
N ALA A 143 -0.60 3.11 6.03
CA ALA A 143 -0.85 3.71 4.72
C ALA A 143 0.48 3.97 4.02
N SER A 144 0.53 3.77 2.71
CA SER A 144 1.75 4.04 1.94
C SER A 144 1.44 4.33 0.48
N MET A 145 2.33 5.06 -0.17
CA MET A 145 2.39 5.24 -1.62
C MET A 145 3.84 5.41 -2.07
N GLY A 146 4.12 5.15 -3.33
CA GLY A 146 5.43 5.34 -3.92
C GLY A 146 6.49 4.36 -3.41
N TYR A 147 7.72 4.79 -3.46
CA TYR A 147 8.90 3.95 -3.21
C TYR A 147 9.33 3.94 -1.73
N THR A 148 9.89 2.82 -1.29
CA THR A 148 10.74 2.80 -0.09
C THR A 148 12.07 3.50 -0.37
N GLU A 149 12.85 3.82 0.67
CA GLU A 149 14.20 4.39 0.48
C GLU A 149 15.10 3.52 -0.38
N GLU A 150 15.01 2.20 -0.22
CA GLU A 150 15.78 1.22 -0.99
C GLU A 150 15.36 1.23 -2.45
N GLN A 151 14.05 1.14 -2.72
CA GLN A 151 13.51 1.19 -4.08
C GLN A 151 13.81 2.52 -4.79
N ALA A 152 13.69 3.65 -4.08
CA ALA A 152 14.03 4.95 -4.65
C ALA A 152 15.50 5.02 -5.07
N LYS A 153 16.41 4.54 -4.23
CA LYS A 153 17.84 4.45 -4.55
C LYS A 153 18.14 3.51 -5.72
N GLU A 154 17.49 2.35 -5.75
CA GLU A 154 17.61 1.39 -6.87
C GLU A 154 17.13 2.01 -8.20
N LYS A 155 16.14 2.89 -8.15
CA LYS A 155 15.65 3.66 -9.31
C LYS A 155 16.52 4.87 -9.65
N GLY A 156 17.58 5.15 -8.88
CA GLY A 156 18.55 6.21 -9.15
C GLY A 156 18.24 7.56 -8.50
N TYR A 157 17.23 7.65 -7.63
CA TYR A 157 16.96 8.88 -6.88
C TYR A 157 18.01 9.12 -5.78
N ASP A 158 18.53 10.35 -5.70
CA ASP A 158 19.21 10.84 -4.48
C ASP A 158 18.12 11.41 -3.57
N VAL A 159 17.86 10.73 -2.45
CA VAL A 159 16.68 11.05 -1.63
C VAL A 159 17.05 11.69 -0.30
N THR A 160 16.20 12.60 0.14
CA THR A 160 16.10 13.06 1.52
C THR A 160 14.89 12.41 2.18
N VAL A 161 14.98 12.14 3.48
CA VAL A 161 13.96 11.41 4.23
C VAL A 161 13.66 12.13 5.52
N ALA A 162 12.39 12.35 5.80
CA ALA A 162 11.95 12.89 7.07
C ALA A 162 10.92 11.97 7.73
N LYS A 163 10.92 11.95 9.07
CA LYS A 163 10.03 11.09 9.85
C LYS A 163 9.58 11.82 11.10
N PHE A 164 8.28 12.08 11.22
CA PHE A 164 7.66 12.70 12.37
C PHE A 164 6.86 11.68 13.19
N PRO A 165 7.12 11.50 14.51
CA PRO A 165 6.42 10.54 15.35
C PRO A 165 5.08 11.12 15.84
N PHE A 166 4.03 10.29 15.91
CA PHE A 166 2.75 10.71 16.51
C PHE A 166 2.84 11.05 17.99
N SER A 167 3.86 10.57 18.70
CA SER A 167 4.11 10.95 20.10
C SER A 167 4.41 12.45 20.28
N ALA A 168 4.81 13.15 19.21
CA ALA A 168 5.01 14.61 19.23
C ALA A 168 3.77 15.37 18.71
N ASN A 169 2.69 14.69 18.34
CA ASN A 169 1.46 15.31 17.84
C ASN A 169 0.44 15.49 18.99
N GLY A 170 -0.01 16.74 19.22
CA GLY A 170 -0.93 17.07 20.31
C GLY A 170 -2.30 16.39 20.18
N LYS A 171 -2.83 16.22 18.96
CA LYS A 171 -4.11 15.51 18.73
C LYS A 171 -3.97 14.02 19.02
N ALA A 172 -2.90 13.38 18.60
CA ALA A 172 -2.61 11.97 18.87
C ALA A 172 -2.47 11.73 20.38
N ALA A 173 -1.78 12.63 21.11
CA ALA A 173 -1.68 12.59 22.56
C ALA A 173 -3.05 12.71 23.24
N GLY A 174 -3.90 13.64 22.78
CA GLY A 174 -5.25 13.82 23.30
C GLY A 174 -6.19 12.63 23.06
N LEU A 175 -5.96 11.87 21.98
CA LEU A 175 -6.67 10.63 21.67
C LEU A 175 -6.13 9.41 22.45
N GLY A 176 -4.95 9.51 23.05
CA GLY A 176 -4.27 8.36 23.65
C GLY A 176 -3.63 7.42 22.60
N GLU A 177 -3.52 7.84 21.35
CA GLU A 177 -3.07 7.03 20.24
C GLU A 177 -1.79 7.60 19.60
N SER A 178 -0.74 7.76 20.38
CA SER A 178 0.53 8.37 19.97
C SER A 178 1.54 7.37 19.35
N THR A 179 1.07 6.20 18.94
CA THR A 179 1.91 5.18 18.32
C THR A 179 2.13 5.47 16.85
N GLY A 180 3.38 5.26 16.38
CA GLY A 180 3.71 5.31 14.97
C GLY A 180 4.29 6.64 14.51
N PHE A 181 4.21 6.89 13.21
CA PHE A 181 4.88 8.02 12.55
C PHE A 181 4.34 8.28 11.15
N VAL A 182 4.61 9.47 10.65
CA VAL A 182 4.57 9.82 9.22
C VAL A 182 6.01 9.90 8.71
N LYS A 183 6.31 9.16 7.63
CA LYS A 183 7.60 9.18 6.94
C LYS A 183 7.39 9.61 5.50
N VAL A 184 8.12 10.63 5.06
CA VAL A 184 8.13 11.13 3.69
C VAL A 184 9.52 10.92 3.09
N ILE A 185 9.57 10.53 1.84
CA ILE A 185 10.77 10.35 1.03
C ILE A 185 10.62 11.27 -0.17
N ALA A 186 11.56 12.15 -0.36
CA ALA A 186 11.55 13.11 -1.46
C ALA A 186 12.89 13.11 -2.20
N ASP A 187 12.86 13.47 -3.47
CA ASP A 187 14.07 13.80 -4.21
C ASP A 187 14.80 14.96 -3.50
N LYS A 188 16.12 14.88 -3.48
CA LYS A 188 16.93 15.81 -2.72
C LYS A 188 17.13 17.17 -3.41
N GLU A 189 17.05 17.20 -4.72
CA GLU A 189 17.29 18.40 -5.52
C GLU A 189 16.02 19.24 -5.63
N PHE A 190 14.88 18.59 -5.94
CA PHE A 190 13.61 19.27 -6.24
C PHE A 190 12.56 19.11 -5.15
N HIS A 191 12.82 18.27 -4.14
CA HIS A 191 11.87 17.91 -3.08
C HIS A 191 10.56 17.27 -3.58
N GLU A 192 10.59 16.67 -4.78
CA GLU A 192 9.47 15.86 -5.30
C GLU A 192 9.20 14.67 -4.38
N ILE A 193 7.94 14.45 -4.04
CA ILE A 193 7.56 13.35 -3.14
C ILE A 193 7.55 12.04 -3.93
N VAL A 194 8.54 11.19 -3.67
CA VAL A 194 8.70 9.89 -4.34
C VAL A 194 8.21 8.71 -3.50
N GLY A 195 7.90 8.94 -2.23
CA GLY A 195 7.33 7.91 -1.36
C GLY A 195 6.82 8.46 -0.03
N ALA A 196 5.81 7.78 0.50
CA ALA A 196 5.28 8.07 1.83
C ALA A 196 4.86 6.77 2.54
N HIS A 197 5.22 6.65 3.82
CA HIS A 197 4.93 5.47 4.64
C HIS A 197 4.50 5.91 6.03
N LEU A 198 3.25 5.63 6.35
CA LEU A 198 2.61 6.05 7.58
C LEU A 198 2.19 4.83 8.38
N VAL A 199 2.30 4.91 9.70
CA VAL A 199 1.71 3.95 10.63
C VAL A 199 1.20 4.70 11.84
N GLY A 200 -0.05 4.48 12.22
CA GLY A 200 -0.65 5.21 13.36
C GLY A 200 -2.16 5.38 13.26
N PRO A 201 -2.72 6.31 14.05
CA PRO A 201 -4.14 6.61 14.02
C PRO A 201 -4.53 7.27 12.69
N ASP A 202 -5.62 6.78 12.08
CA ASP A 202 -6.27 7.33 10.90
C ASP A 202 -5.33 7.69 9.73
N VAL A 203 -4.18 7.00 9.61
CA VAL A 203 -3.17 7.32 8.58
C VAL A 203 -3.68 7.07 7.16
N THR A 204 -4.70 6.24 6.98
CA THR A 204 -5.35 6.03 5.69
C THR A 204 -6.05 7.29 5.21
N GLU A 205 -6.56 8.13 6.12
CA GLU A 205 -7.19 9.42 5.82
C GLU A 205 -6.17 10.56 5.65
N LEU A 206 -4.95 10.37 6.14
CA LEU A 206 -3.88 11.37 6.02
C LEU A 206 -3.11 11.26 4.70
N LEU A 207 -3.05 10.07 4.12
CA LEU A 207 -2.29 9.78 2.89
C LEU A 207 -2.74 10.60 1.67
N PRO A 208 -4.04 10.94 1.45
CA PRO A 208 -4.50 11.66 0.28
C PRO A 208 -3.82 13.01 0.03
N VAL A 209 -3.35 13.70 1.06
CA VAL A 209 -2.57 14.95 0.90
C VAL A 209 -1.28 14.70 0.10
N LEU A 210 -0.60 13.60 0.41
CA LEU A 210 0.67 13.24 -0.21
C LEU A 210 0.48 12.65 -1.61
N THR A 211 -0.57 11.85 -1.82
CA THR A 211 -0.88 11.34 -3.17
C THR A 211 -1.35 12.43 -4.11
N LEU A 212 -2.11 13.42 -3.62
CA LEU A 212 -2.50 14.59 -4.40
C LEU A 212 -1.28 15.42 -4.79
N ALA A 213 -0.38 15.66 -3.83
CA ALA A 213 0.85 16.41 -4.08
C ALA A 213 1.70 15.72 -5.17
N GLN A 214 1.94 14.43 -5.03
CA GLN A 214 2.72 13.65 -6.00
C GLN A 214 2.05 13.66 -7.39
N ARG A 215 0.74 13.44 -7.46
CA ARG A 215 0.01 13.33 -8.74
C ARG A 215 0.01 14.64 -9.54
N TRP A 216 0.12 15.78 -8.89
CA TRP A 216 0.06 17.10 -9.50
C TRP A 216 1.40 17.87 -9.40
N ASP A 217 2.51 17.15 -9.28
CA ASP A 217 3.88 17.68 -9.27
C ASP A 217 4.10 18.76 -8.20
N LEU A 218 3.35 18.69 -7.09
CA LEU A 218 3.62 19.52 -5.93
C LEU A 218 4.75 18.88 -5.11
N THR A 219 5.71 19.70 -4.72
CA THR A 219 6.85 19.25 -3.91
C THR A 219 6.51 19.25 -2.42
N ALA A 220 7.41 18.75 -1.59
CA ALA A 220 7.27 18.85 -0.14
C ALA A 220 7.21 20.31 0.33
N ASP A 221 7.81 21.24 -0.42
CA ASP A 221 7.82 22.67 -0.06
C ASP A 221 6.43 23.33 -0.20
N GLU A 222 5.65 23.01 -1.25
CA GLU A 222 4.27 23.48 -1.37
C GLU A 222 3.39 22.87 -0.28
N VAL A 223 3.53 21.58 0.01
CA VAL A 223 2.78 20.94 1.08
C VAL A 223 3.14 21.53 2.45
N ALA A 224 4.41 21.87 2.69
CA ALA A 224 4.84 22.52 3.93
C ALA A 224 4.24 23.93 4.12
N ARG A 225 4.01 24.67 3.01
CA ARG A 225 3.37 25.99 3.03
C ARG A 225 1.86 25.95 3.18
N ASN A 226 1.24 24.77 2.98
CA ASN A 226 -0.18 24.62 3.20
C ASN A 226 -0.53 24.81 4.68
N VAL A 227 -1.71 25.36 4.95
CA VAL A 227 -2.20 25.58 6.32
C VAL A 227 -2.97 24.35 6.78
N PHE A 228 -2.48 23.71 7.83
CA PHE A 228 -3.15 22.60 8.50
C PHE A 228 -3.87 23.09 9.76
N ALA A 229 -5.08 22.64 9.98
CA ALA A 229 -5.83 23.00 11.16
C ALA A 229 -5.19 22.42 12.45
N HIS A 230 -5.28 23.20 13.55
CA HIS A 230 -4.81 22.78 14.87
C HIS A 230 -5.98 22.64 15.85
N PRO A 231 -6.04 21.55 16.69
CA PRO A 231 -5.16 20.37 16.69
C PRO A 231 -5.70 19.27 15.76
N THR A 232 -4.85 18.72 14.89
CA THR A 232 -5.22 17.61 14.00
C THR A 232 -4.08 16.59 13.88
N LEU A 233 -4.42 15.35 13.43
CA LEU A 233 -3.42 14.35 13.04
C LEU A 233 -2.66 14.77 11.76
N GLY A 234 -3.32 15.55 10.89
CA GLY A 234 -2.74 16.07 9.64
C GLY A 234 -1.49 16.93 9.86
N GLU A 235 -1.34 17.56 11.03
CA GLU A 235 -0.12 18.28 11.39
C GLU A 235 1.12 17.38 11.40
N SER A 236 0.96 16.07 11.61
CA SER A 236 2.08 15.12 11.48
C SER A 236 2.59 15.00 10.04
N VAL A 237 1.71 15.15 9.04
CA VAL A 237 2.11 15.23 7.61
C VAL A 237 2.88 16.54 7.38
N LYS A 238 2.35 17.67 7.85
CA LYS A 238 3.01 18.98 7.77
C LYS A 238 4.43 18.94 8.36
N GLU A 239 4.59 18.39 9.57
CA GLU A 239 5.90 18.30 10.23
C GLU A 239 6.86 17.41 9.43
N ALA A 240 6.39 16.26 8.91
CA ALA A 240 7.22 15.37 8.11
C ALA A 240 7.71 16.05 6.82
N VAL A 241 6.86 16.81 6.10
CA VAL A 241 7.28 17.54 4.89
C VAL A 241 8.19 18.72 5.23
N HIS A 242 7.98 19.43 6.35
CA HIS A 242 8.94 20.43 6.84
C HIS A 242 10.31 19.82 7.11
N GLY A 243 10.35 18.58 7.58
CA GLY A 243 11.59 17.83 7.79
C GLY A 243 12.38 17.57 6.49
N ILE A 244 11.72 17.49 5.33
CA ILE A 244 12.39 17.42 4.02
C ILE A 244 13.19 18.70 3.74
N ALA A 245 12.64 19.86 4.07
CA ALA A 245 13.33 21.16 3.97
C ALA A 245 14.37 21.39 5.08
N GLY A 246 14.61 20.40 5.94
CA GLY A 246 15.67 20.41 6.94
C GLY A 246 15.28 20.91 8.33
N HIS A 247 13.99 21.20 8.60
CA HIS A 247 13.51 21.65 9.91
C HIS A 247 12.09 21.19 10.18
N MET A 248 11.84 20.70 11.38
CA MET A 248 10.51 20.47 11.94
C MET A 248 10.23 21.54 12.98
N ILE A 249 8.96 21.94 13.13
CA ILE A 249 8.61 23.04 14.03
C ILE A 249 8.44 22.53 15.47
N ASN A 250 7.89 21.31 15.61
CA ASN A 250 7.47 20.76 16.90
C ASN A 250 8.27 19.48 17.29
N LEU A 251 9.50 19.32 16.83
CA LEU A 251 10.37 18.20 17.19
C LEU A 251 11.79 18.67 17.54
#